data_1e8a176c151e0484579dfcb6169dd747
#
_entry.id   1e8a176c151e0484579dfcb6169dd747
#
_cell.length_a   1.000
_cell.length_b   1.000
_cell.length_c   1.000
_cell.angle_alpha   90.00
_cell.angle_beta   90.00
_cell.angle_gamma   90.00
#
_symmetry.space_group_name_H-M   'P 1'
#
loop_
_entity.id
_entity.type
_entity.pdbx_description
1 polymer ?
#
loop_
_entity_poly.entity_id
_entity_poly.type
_entity_poly.pdbx_seq_one_letter_code
_entity_poly.pdbx_strand_id
1 'polypeptide(L)'
;MKDQKHLKSLLTGKGGLDSRHLENIFKKCRQEKDKMRKLVRAFCSAYLLDGKQRPLLLRPLQEEIVLEALLEREDGKQTKLAILAPRGSGKSYALSVAVTIYMFFNRFRDLVFILAPTEDQAALIFNYVYRHFADNSFLNGLVDNYRFHNKPNITLKGGTIMRRAPLAPTNQGQAIRXXXXXXXFIDNVEPAIVSNKAPFINLGTPKSKDNHMWRYLYDDGYADTFKRLVFTWRDAVKPGEAYSAPYNEQDMLDKMMEWGEDSIYWRTEYECEFVESVSNVFNPERIKGCYNDYELTRLDGDGLAGGSSINVGVDIGKSVNSTVISAWSLEKSDEQNLARLVYIEEINARTGGHDIPYQRQRIMDVTTQLGASRLIVDCTGIGGAVEHDLRVACLNAGVHFVPFIFTGGPKGTKTQMYRDYQSFIQQGRVRVPNPANLVGDERKMLYKWTKEHIDLEYTMDISNKTEKISAPSGRHDDYCDSSAMAIHATLSMLPMEGNFSQSIVSRPINKGHQVAQRHGMGPLLTTGRRNPSLNKRPLRGI
;
A
#
# COMPACT_ATOMS: atom_id res chain seq x y z
N MET A 1 -18.67 10.15 36.95
CA MET A 1 -18.54 8.81 37.56
C MET A 1 -19.89 8.12 37.83
N LYS A 2 -20.90 8.79 38.42
CA LYS A 2 -22.24 8.18 38.66
C LYS A 2 -22.91 7.73 37.36
N ASP A 3 -22.89 8.56 36.32
CA ASP A 3 -23.52 8.26 35.02
C ASP A 3 -22.91 7.06 34.29
N GLN A 4 -21.59 6.88 34.40
CA GLN A 4 -20.90 5.73 33.79
C GLN A 4 -21.26 4.41 34.49
N LYS A 5 -21.36 4.43 35.83
CA LYS A 5 -21.80 3.24 36.58
C LYS A 5 -23.24 2.89 36.27
N HIS A 6 -24.11 3.89 36.14
CA HIS A 6 -25.52 3.68 35.77
C HIS A 6 -25.64 3.11 34.35
N LEU A 7 -24.90 3.69 33.39
CA LEU A 7 -24.89 3.20 32.00
C LEU A 7 -24.32 1.76 31.93
N LYS A 8 -23.26 1.48 32.69
CA LYS A 8 -22.68 0.13 32.77
C LYS A 8 -23.65 -0.87 33.39
N SER A 9 -24.41 -0.46 34.42
CA SER A 9 -25.46 -1.29 35.03
C SER A 9 -26.59 -1.59 34.06
N LEU A 10 -27.02 -0.60 33.27
CA LEU A 10 -28.02 -0.78 32.21
C LEU A 10 -27.54 -1.71 31.10
N LEU A 11 -26.26 -1.59 30.72
CA LEU A 11 -25.69 -2.42 29.67
C LEU A 11 -25.42 -3.87 30.12
N THR A 12 -25.08 -4.09 31.40
CA THR A 12 -24.73 -5.42 31.92
C THR A 12 -25.92 -6.26 32.38
N GLY A 13 -27.14 -5.76 32.24
CA GLY A 13 -28.34 -6.59 32.28
C GLY A 13 -28.78 -7.13 33.65
N LYS A 14 -28.42 -6.48 34.75
CA LYS A 14 -28.89 -6.90 36.08
C LYS A 14 -30.40 -6.58 36.33
N GLY A 15 -31.13 -6.26 35.25
CA GLY A 15 -32.55 -5.95 35.35
C GLY A 15 -33.29 -6.07 34.03
N GLY A 16 -33.18 -7.18 33.32
CA GLY A 16 -33.90 -7.47 32.08
C GLY A 16 -33.87 -6.34 31.05
N LEU A 17 -32.98 -6.41 30.07
CA LEU A 17 -32.86 -5.39 29.02
C LEU A 17 -34.13 -5.28 28.19
N ASP A 18 -35.00 -4.32 28.54
CA ASP A 18 -36.11 -3.91 27.64
C ASP A 18 -35.46 -3.22 26.41
N SER A 19 -35.57 -3.87 25.28
CA SER A 19 -35.02 -3.44 24.01
C SER A 19 -35.51 -2.06 23.57
N ARG A 20 -36.78 -1.73 23.84
CA ARG A 20 -37.34 -0.38 23.55
C ARG A 20 -36.65 0.71 24.39
N HIS A 21 -36.34 0.37 25.63
CA HIS A 21 -35.64 1.29 26.53
C HIS A 21 -34.19 1.58 26.00
N LEU A 22 -33.50 0.55 25.54
CA LEU A 22 -32.17 0.71 24.94
C LEU A 22 -32.19 1.54 23.65
N GLU A 23 -33.14 1.27 22.77
CA GLU A 23 -33.33 2.06 21.55
C GLU A 23 -33.58 3.54 21.87
N ASN A 24 -34.43 3.83 22.87
CA ASN A 24 -34.73 5.20 23.29
C ASN A 24 -33.47 5.90 23.87
N ILE A 25 -32.66 5.21 24.65
CA ILE A 25 -31.39 5.75 25.16
C ILE A 25 -30.47 6.08 23.98
N PHE A 26 -30.31 5.15 23.04
CA PHE A 26 -29.46 5.32 21.88
C PHE A 26 -29.93 6.51 21.03
N LYS A 27 -31.21 6.59 20.74
CA LYS A 27 -31.81 7.70 19.99
C LYS A 27 -31.51 9.06 20.63
N LYS A 28 -31.61 9.16 21.96
CA LYS A 28 -31.28 10.40 22.71
C LYS A 28 -29.78 10.71 22.62
N CYS A 29 -28.92 9.68 22.69
CA CYS A 29 -27.48 9.85 22.59
C CYS A 29 -27.07 10.30 21.18
N ARG A 30 -27.77 9.85 20.12
CA ARG A 30 -27.47 10.24 18.74
C ARG A 30 -27.63 11.73 18.47
N GLN A 31 -28.35 12.45 19.33
CA GLN A 31 -28.61 13.88 19.18
C GLN A 31 -27.56 14.74 19.91
N GLU A 32 -26.67 14.14 20.72
CA GLU A 32 -25.73 14.90 21.55
C GLU A 32 -24.37 14.19 21.67
N LYS A 33 -23.34 14.84 21.16
CA LYS A 33 -22.01 14.25 21.02
C LYS A 33 -21.42 13.77 22.36
N ASP A 34 -21.59 14.55 23.44
CA ASP A 34 -21.05 14.17 24.74
C ASP A 34 -21.79 12.98 25.37
N LYS A 35 -23.10 12.86 25.16
CA LYS A 35 -23.85 11.67 25.59
C LYS A 35 -23.42 10.44 24.78
N MET A 36 -23.25 10.61 23.47
CA MET A 36 -22.77 9.53 22.60
C MET A 36 -21.35 9.10 23.01
N ARG A 37 -20.45 10.04 23.31
CA ARG A 37 -19.10 9.74 23.78
C ARG A 37 -19.12 8.90 25.06
N LYS A 38 -19.95 9.26 26.02
CA LYS A 38 -20.11 8.48 27.27
C LYS A 38 -20.63 7.06 26.96
N LEU A 39 -21.60 6.94 26.06
CA LEU A 39 -22.14 5.65 25.64
C LEU A 39 -21.07 4.77 24.97
N VAL A 40 -20.34 5.33 24.01
CA VAL A 40 -19.28 4.61 23.28
C VAL A 40 -18.22 4.11 24.24
N ARG A 41 -17.73 4.98 25.13
CA ARG A 41 -16.69 4.60 26.12
C ARG A 41 -17.21 3.51 27.06
N ALA A 42 -18.45 3.63 27.54
CA ALA A 42 -19.04 2.62 28.43
C ALA A 42 -19.22 1.28 27.70
N PHE A 43 -19.66 1.30 26.44
CA PHE A 43 -19.84 0.09 25.62
C PHE A 43 -18.47 -0.58 25.38
N CYS A 44 -17.48 0.17 24.92
CA CYS A 44 -16.14 -0.37 24.65
C CYS A 44 -15.53 -0.99 25.92
N SER A 45 -15.65 -0.28 27.04
CA SER A 45 -15.13 -0.78 28.32
C SER A 45 -15.85 -2.03 28.83
N ALA A 46 -17.14 -2.17 28.54
CA ALA A 46 -17.95 -3.31 29.02
C ALA A 46 -17.81 -4.55 28.15
N TYR A 47 -17.68 -4.38 26.84
CA TYR A 47 -17.87 -5.49 25.91
C TYR A 47 -16.69 -5.75 24.97
N LEU A 48 -15.80 -4.80 24.75
CA LEU A 48 -14.74 -4.96 23.75
C LEU A 48 -13.37 -5.01 24.42
N LEU A 49 -12.49 -5.80 23.81
CA LEU A 49 -11.11 -5.96 24.30
C LEU A 49 -10.12 -5.49 23.24
N ASP A 50 -9.01 -4.93 23.71
CA ASP A 50 -7.87 -4.60 22.85
C ASP A 50 -7.02 -5.84 22.57
N GLY A 51 -5.97 -5.71 21.74
CA GLY A 51 -5.06 -6.80 21.42
C GLY A 51 -4.29 -7.37 22.61
N LYS A 52 -4.34 -6.71 23.78
CA LYS A 52 -3.71 -7.16 25.04
C LYS A 52 -4.74 -7.66 26.07
N GLN A 53 -5.96 -7.96 25.62
CA GLN A 53 -7.08 -8.45 26.45
C GLN A 53 -7.50 -7.48 27.56
N ARG A 54 -7.28 -6.18 27.35
CA ARG A 54 -7.74 -5.12 28.27
C ARG A 54 -9.02 -4.48 27.70
N PRO A 55 -9.87 -3.87 28.53
CA PRO A 55 -11.02 -3.11 28.03
C PRO A 55 -10.59 -2.11 26.96
N LEU A 56 -11.30 -2.09 25.84
CA LEU A 56 -10.93 -1.27 24.68
C LEU A 56 -11.01 0.23 25.00
N LEU A 57 -9.90 0.91 24.75
CA LEU A 57 -9.81 2.36 24.78
C LEU A 57 -9.50 2.86 23.36
N LEU A 58 -10.47 3.54 22.75
CA LEU A 58 -10.30 4.10 21.41
C LEU A 58 -9.37 5.32 21.46
N ARG A 59 -8.45 5.40 20.51
CA ARG A 59 -7.64 6.62 20.32
C ARG A 59 -8.54 7.78 19.88
N PRO A 60 -8.12 9.03 20.08
CA PRO A 60 -8.97 10.20 19.73
C PRO A 60 -9.49 10.16 18.29
N LEU A 61 -8.63 9.85 17.30
CA LEU A 61 -9.07 9.71 15.90
C LEU A 61 -10.14 8.63 15.75
N GLN A 62 -9.93 7.45 16.36
CA GLN A 62 -10.87 6.34 16.28
C GLN A 62 -12.19 6.69 16.98
N GLU A 63 -12.11 7.33 18.16
CA GLU A 63 -13.29 7.78 18.88
C GLU A 63 -14.10 8.78 18.04
N GLU A 64 -13.41 9.72 17.41
CA GLU A 64 -14.08 10.72 16.55
C GLU A 64 -14.82 10.05 15.37
N ILE A 65 -14.17 9.09 14.70
CA ILE A 65 -14.82 8.31 13.61
C ILE A 65 -16.08 7.60 14.14
N VAL A 66 -15.97 6.93 15.29
CA VAL A 66 -17.10 6.20 15.89
C VAL A 66 -18.25 7.16 16.23
N LEU A 67 -17.94 8.29 16.86
CA LEU A 67 -18.94 9.27 17.25
C LEU A 67 -19.69 9.81 16.04
N GLU A 68 -18.95 10.27 15.03
CA GLU A 68 -19.57 10.87 13.84
C GLU A 68 -20.38 9.84 13.04
N ALA A 69 -19.96 8.58 13.03
CA ALA A 69 -20.71 7.51 12.38
C ALA A 69 -22.05 7.20 13.07
N LEU A 70 -22.15 7.47 14.38
CA LEU A 70 -23.34 7.15 15.17
C LEU A 70 -24.27 8.35 15.40
N LEU A 71 -23.78 9.59 15.26
CA LEU A 71 -24.58 10.80 15.48
C LEU A 71 -25.59 11.05 14.36
N GLU A 72 -26.71 11.64 14.71
CA GLU A 72 -27.66 12.18 13.75
C GLU A 72 -27.36 13.65 13.45
N ARG A 73 -27.70 14.08 12.26
CA ARG A 73 -27.57 15.49 11.87
C ARG A 73 -28.61 16.34 12.63
N GLU A 74 -28.17 17.51 13.07
CA GLU A 74 -29.05 18.46 13.79
C GLU A 74 -30.26 18.91 12.94
N ASP A 75 -30.09 18.96 11.62
CA ASP A 75 -31.16 19.35 10.69
C ASP A 75 -32.15 18.21 10.37
N GLY A 76 -31.97 17.04 10.97
CA GLY A 76 -32.80 15.85 10.76
C GLY A 76 -32.66 15.20 9.39
N LYS A 77 -31.72 15.67 8.57
CA LYS A 77 -31.40 15.03 7.28
C LYS A 77 -30.58 13.75 7.50
N GLN A 78 -30.47 12.96 6.46
CA GLN A 78 -29.63 11.75 6.45
C GLN A 78 -28.17 12.08 6.83
N THR A 79 -27.60 11.32 7.75
CA THR A 79 -26.17 11.41 8.08
C THR A 79 -25.35 10.87 6.92
N LYS A 80 -24.58 11.73 6.26
CA LYS A 80 -23.63 11.35 5.22
C LYS A 80 -22.24 11.82 5.63
N LEU A 81 -21.28 10.90 5.69
CA LEU A 81 -19.90 11.20 6.09
C LEU A 81 -18.92 10.87 4.98
N ALA A 82 -17.96 11.76 4.76
CA ALA A 82 -16.78 11.52 3.92
C ALA A 82 -15.55 11.64 4.83
N ILE A 83 -14.85 10.53 5.03
CA ILE A 83 -13.77 10.44 6.01
C ILE A 83 -12.47 10.00 5.31
N LEU A 84 -11.46 10.85 5.36
CA LEU A 84 -10.08 10.45 5.02
C LEU A 84 -9.29 10.23 6.29
N ALA A 85 -8.54 9.14 6.33
CA ALA A 85 -7.64 8.88 7.44
C ALA A 85 -6.45 8.05 6.95
N PRO A 86 -5.25 8.23 7.53
CA PRO A 86 -4.03 7.65 7.01
C PRO A 86 -4.02 6.12 7.08
N ARG A 87 -3.16 5.52 6.25
CA ARG A 87 -2.97 4.07 6.22
C ARG A 87 -2.46 3.60 7.60
N GLY A 88 -3.06 2.52 8.13
CA GLY A 88 -2.66 1.99 9.44
C GLY A 88 -3.23 2.72 10.64
N SER A 89 -3.96 3.83 10.46
CA SER A 89 -4.53 4.61 11.57
C SER A 89 -5.58 3.87 12.41
N GLY A 90 -6.06 2.72 11.94
CA GLY A 90 -7.12 1.97 12.61
C GLY A 90 -8.53 2.41 12.23
N LYS A 91 -8.69 3.12 11.11
CA LYS A 91 -10.00 3.61 10.63
C LYS A 91 -11.02 2.50 10.41
N SER A 92 -10.61 1.38 9.78
CA SER A 92 -11.51 0.23 9.55
C SER A 92 -11.94 -0.43 10.86
N TYR A 93 -11.03 -0.48 11.82
CA TYR A 93 -11.34 -0.99 13.17
C TYR A 93 -12.34 -0.06 13.87
N ALA A 94 -12.14 1.25 13.81
CA ALA A 94 -13.09 2.24 14.38
C ALA A 94 -14.49 2.07 13.77
N LEU A 95 -14.57 1.92 12.43
CA LEU A 95 -15.86 1.71 11.77
C LEU A 95 -16.50 0.38 12.23
N SER A 96 -15.73 -0.68 12.46
CA SER A 96 -16.28 -1.94 12.96
C SER A 96 -16.87 -1.79 14.38
N VAL A 97 -16.24 -0.96 15.21
CA VAL A 97 -16.80 -0.62 16.55
C VAL A 97 -18.13 0.11 16.40
N ALA A 98 -18.19 1.13 15.51
CA ALA A 98 -19.44 1.86 15.25
C ALA A 98 -20.55 0.92 14.77
N VAL A 99 -20.24 0.02 13.83
CA VAL A 99 -21.20 -0.99 13.32
C VAL A 99 -21.68 -1.91 14.46
N THR A 100 -20.77 -2.37 15.31
CA THR A 100 -21.12 -3.25 16.43
C THR A 100 -22.07 -2.54 17.40
N ILE A 101 -21.77 -1.29 17.76
CA ILE A 101 -22.61 -0.48 18.63
C ILE A 101 -23.99 -0.25 17.97
N TYR A 102 -23.98 0.13 16.68
CA TYR A 102 -25.23 0.34 15.93
C TYR A 102 -26.09 -0.92 15.94
N MET A 103 -25.53 -2.08 15.60
CA MET A 103 -26.28 -3.36 15.60
C MET A 103 -26.79 -3.73 16.98
N PHE A 104 -26.01 -3.48 18.04
CA PHE A 104 -26.41 -3.77 19.41
C PHE A 104 -27.67 -2.98 19.80
N PHE A 105 -27.73 -1.69 19.46
CA PHE A 105 -28.85 -0.84 19.86
C PHE A 105 -30.04 -0.94 18.89
N ASN A 106 -29.81 -1.33 17.62
CA ASN A 106 -30.83 -1.50 16.59
C ASN A 106 -30.98 -2.98 16.22
N ARG A 107 -31.39 -3.77 17.20
CA ARG A 107 -31.43 -5.25 17.07
C ARG A 107 -32.60 -5.77 16.26
N PHE A 108 -33.59 -4.94 15.94
CA PHE A 108 -34.85 -5.38 15.37
C PHE A 108 -35.01 -4.96 13.92
N ARG A 109 -34.88 -5.94 13.01
CA ARG A 109 -35.20 -5.83 11.58
C ARG A 109 -34.50 -4.68 10.84
N ASP A 110 -33.23 -4.45 11.15
CA ASP A 110 -32.44 -3.48 10.43
C ASP A 110 -31.43 -4.16 9.49
N LEU A 111 -30.85 -3.42 8.57
CA LEU A 111 -29.93 -3.94 7.58
C LEU A 111 -28.70 -3.03 7.46
N VAL A 112 -27.53 -3.59 7.75
CA VAL A 112 -26.25 -2.91 7.63
C VAL A 112 -25.47 -3.51 6.46
N PHE A 113 -25.00 -2.68 5.55
CA PHE A 113 -24.15 -3.10 4.45
C PHE A 113 -22.71 -2.60 4.64
N ILE A 114 -21.76 -3.49 4.48
CA ILE A 114 -20.33 -3.17 4.35
C ILE A 114 -19.93 -3.42 2.91
N LEU A 115 -19.50 -2.36 2.26
CA LEU A 115 -19.13 -2.37 0.85
C LEU A 115 -17.69 -1.87 0.69
N ALA A 116 -16.91 -2.55 -0.13
CA ALA A 116 -15.53 -2.15 -0.38
C ALA A 116 -15.13 -2.52 -1.82
N PRO A 117 -14.10 -1.86 -2.36
CA PRO A 117 -13.65 -2.17 -3.72
C PRO A 117 -13.26 -3.63 -3.95
N THR A 118 -12.72 -4.30 -2.93
CA THR A 118 -12.37 -5.73 -3.02
C THR A 118 -13.06 -6.54 -1.92
N GLU A 119 -13.21 -7.83 -2.18
CA GLU A 119 -13.72 -8.80 -1.21
C GLU A 119 -12.91 -8.78 0.09
N ASP A 120 -11.58 -8.74 0.00
CA ASP A 120 -10.69 -8.73 1.16
C ASP A 120 -10.89 -7.50 2.05
N GLN A 121 -11.08 -6.33 1.42
CA GLN A 121 -11.32 -5.09 2.17
C GLN A 121 -12.67 -5.13 2.89
N ALA A 122 -13.70 -5.65 2.24
CA ALA A 122 -15.02 -5.84 2.88
C ALA A 122 -14.92 -6.88 4.01
N ALA A 123 -14.15 -7.95 3.79
CA ALA A 123 -13.92 -8.99 4.78
C ALA A 123 -13.23 -8.47 6.04
N LEU A 124 -12.33 -7.50 5.90
CA LEU A 124 -11.58 -6.95 7.03
C LEU A 124 -12.53 -6.35 8.10
N ILE A 125 -13.45 -5.47 7.68
CA ILE A 125 -14.40 -4.85 8.62
C ILE A 125 -15.37 -5.92 9.15
N PHE A 126 -15.85 -6.80 8.27
CA PHE A 126 -16.74 -7.91 8.64
C PHE A 126 -16.11 -8.78 9.75
N ASN A 127 -14.83 -9.15 9.58
CA ASN A 127 -14.11 -9.99 10.53
C ASN A 127 -13.91 -9.29 11.88
N TYR A 128 -13.68 -7.99 11.90
CA TYR A 128 -13.63 -7.23 13.15
C TYR A 128 -14.98 -7.26 13.86
N VAL A 129 -16.09 -7.01 13.15
CA VAL A 129 -17.43 -7.06 13.75
C VAL A 129 -17.74 -8.47 14.26
N TYR A 130 -17.40 -9.50 13.46
CA TYR A 130 -17.54 -10.90 13.88
C TYR A 130 -16.81 -11.14 15.22
N ARG A 131 -15.55 -10.72 15.32
CA ARG A 131 -14.78 -10.90 16.56
C ARG A 131 -15.41 -10.16 17.73
N HIS A 132 -15.86 -8.92 17.52
CA HIS A 132 -16.52 -8.16 18.59
C HIS A 132 -17.70 -8.94 19.19
N PHE A 133 -18.51 -9.59 18.34
CA PHE A 133 -19.61 -10.43 18.83
C PHE A 133 -19.11 -11.77 19.38
N ALA A 134 -18.23 -12.46 18.68
CA ALA A 134 -17.84 -13.84 19.03
C ALA A 134 -16.98 -13.91 20.30
N ASP A 135 -16.12 -12.93 20.52
CA ASP A 135 -15.16 -12.94 21.65
C ASP A 135 -15.79 -12.50 22.98
N ASN A 136 -17.04 -12.00 22.95
CA ASN A 136 -17.74 -11.61 24.17
C ASN A 136 -19.00 -12.48 24.33
N SER A 137 -19.10 -13.25 25.41
CA SER A 137 -20.18 -14.21 25.63
C SER A 137 -21.57 -13.58 25.62
N PHE A 138 -21.70 -12.36 26.16
CA PHE A 138 -23.00 -11.67 26.17
C PHE A 138 -23.40 -11.24 24.75
N LEU A 139 -22.47 -10.60 24.01
CA LEU A 139 -22.75 -10.17 22.62
C LEU A 139 -22.99 -11.40 21.73
N ASN A 140 -22.23 -12.46 21.89
CA ASN A 140 -22.42 -13.71 21.15
C ASN A 140 -23.81 -14.31 21.40
N GLY A 141 -24.29 -14.21 22.62
CA GLY A 141 -25.65 -14.63 22.99
C GLY A 141 -26.77 -13.91 22.25
N LEU A 142 -26.49 -12.75 21.65
CA LEU A 142 -27.46 -11.99 20.85
C LEU A 142 -27.47 -12.42 19.38
N VAL A 143 -26.49 -13.22 18.95
CA VAL A 143 -26.37 -13.63 17.55
C VAL A 143 -27.20 -14.89 17.31
N ASP A 144 -27.92 -14.88 16.21
CA ASP A 144 -28.66 -16.03 15.71
C ASP A 144 -27.79 -16.87 14.78
N ASN A 145 -27.06 -16.22 13.86
CA ASN A 145 -26.28 -16.93 12.85
C ASN A 145 -25.08 -16.10 12.36
N TYR A 146 -23.98 -16.82 12.10
CA TYR A 146 -22.80 -16.33 11.37
C TYR A 146 -22.70 -17.12 10.06
N ARG A 147 -22.60 -16.42 8.93
CA ARG A 147 -22.37 -17.04 7.62
C ARG A 147 -21.13 -16.40 6.99
N PHE A 148 -20.17 -17.23 6.60
CA PHE A 148 -18.88 -16.76 6.05
C PHE A 148 -18.76 -16.91 4.53
N HIS A 149 -19.58 -17.78 3.93
CA HIS A 149 -19.57 -18.07 2.49
C HIS A 149 -20.96 -17.84 1.89
N ASN A 150 -21.02 -17.64 0.59
CA ASN A 150 -22.30 -17.44 -0.13
C ASN A 150 -23.18 -16.37 0.54
N LYS A 151 -22.85 -15.09 0.31
CA LYS A 151 -23.50 -13.91 0.92
C LYS A 151 -23.19 -13.83 2.43
N PRO A 152 -21.92 -13.58 2.79
CA PRO A 152 -21.52 -13.51 4.21
C PRO A 152 -22.37 -12.52 5.00
N ASN A 153 -22.81 -12.95 6.18
CA ASN A 153 -23.63 -12.10 7.05
C ASN A 153 -23.51 -12.49 8.52
N ILE A 154 -23.85 -11.54 9.38
CA ILE A 154 -24.09 -11.75 10.82
C ILE A 154 -25.55 -11.39 11.06
N THR A 155 -26.32 -12.30 11.59
CA THR A 155 -27.74 -12.10 11.90
C THR A 155 -27.95 -12.12 13.41
N LEU A 156 -28.59 -11.09 13.95
CA LEU A 156 -28.99 -11.02 15.36
C LEU A 156 -30.36 -11.65 15.56
N LYS A 157 -30.62 -12.18 16.76
CA LYS A 157 -31.90 -12.82 17.14
C LYS A 157 -33.11 -11.91 16.94
N GLY A 158 -32.92 -10.59 17.00
CA GLY A 158 -33.96 -9.60 16.69
C GLY A 158 -34.23 -9.37 15.21
N GLY A 159 -33.44 -9.97 14.34
CA GLY A 159 -33.60 -9.89 12.89
C GLY A 159 -32.72 -8.86 12.18
N THR A 160 -31.92 -8.08 12.89
CA THR A 160 -30.93 -7.18 12.25
C THR A 160 -29.82 -7.98 11.61
N ILE A 161 -29.50 -7.64 10.37
CA ILE A 161 -28.52 -8.37 9.55
C ILE A 161 -27.42 -7.42 9.08
N MET A 162 -26.18 -7.80 9.30
CA MET A 162 -25.05 -7.14 8.62
C MET A 162 -24.58 -8.02 7.47
N ARG A 163 -24.43 -7.44 6.30
CA ARG A 163 -23.93 -8.11 5.08
C ARG A 163 -22.70 -7.41 4.55
N ARG A 164 -21.83 -8.16 3.90
CA ARG A 164 -20.70 -7.60 3.16
C ARG A 164 -20.75 -8.01 1.69
N ALA A 165 -20.26 -7.13 0.82
CA ALA A 165 -20.16 -7.39 -0.61
C ALA A 165 -19.03 -6.56 -1.22
N PRO A 166 -18.34 -7.08 -2.25
CA PRO A 166 -17.43 -6.26 -3.04
C PRO A 166 -18.22 -5.32 -3.97
N LEU A 167 -17.63 -4.18 -4.26
CA LEU A 167 -18.17 -3.23 -5.24
C LEU A 167 -17.88 -3.65 -6.69
N ALA A 168 -16.92 -4.56 -6.90
CA ALA A 168 -16.57 -5.05 -8.24
C ALA A 168 -17.69 -5.92 -8.80
N PRO A 169 -17.98 -5.81 -10.11
CA PRO A 169 -18.94 -6.70 -10.75
C PRO A 169 -18.41 -8.13 -10.74
N THR A 170 -19.09 -9.00 -10.02
CA THR A 170 -18.83 -10.44 -10.11
C THR A 170 -19.59 -10.98 -11.33
N ASN A 171 -18.98 -11.89 -12.06
CA ASN A 171 -19.56 -12.53 -13.25
C ASN A 171 -20.79 -13.42 -12.94
N GLN A 172 -21.29 -13.35 -11.73
CA GLN A 172 -22.46 -14.10 -11.31
C GLN A 172 -23.62 -13.13 -11.04
N GLY A 173 -24.54 -13.07 -11.97
CA GLY A 173 -25.70 -12.21 -12.06
C GLY A 173 -26.54 -11.99 -10.82
N GLN A 174 -25.97 -11.44 -9.79
CA GLN A 174 -26.71 -11.06 -8.59
C GLN A 174 -26.74 -9.54 -8.38
N ALA A 175 -27.86 -9.11 -8.20
CA ALA A 175 -28.61 -7.87 -8.03
C ALA A 175 -27.94 -6.64 -7.41
N ILE A 176 -26.63 -6.40 -7.57
CA ILE A 176 -26.03 -5.07 -7.47
C ILE A 176 -25.20 -4.86 -8.72
N ARG A 177 -25.86 -4.36 -9.76
CA ARG A 177 -25.21 -4.05 -11.04
C ARG A 177 -24.42 -2.76 -10.86
N UNK A 178 -23.46 -2.93 -10.50
CA UNK A 178 -22.68 -1.78 -10.31
C UNK A 178 -21.69 -1.61 -11.34
N UNK A 179 -22.13 -1.19 -12.04
CA UNK A 179 -21.24 -1.03 -13.06
C UNK A 179 -20.43 0.22 -12.92
N UNK A 180 -20.11 0.48 -13.49
CA UNK A 180 -19.35 1.60 -13.66
C UNK A 180 -18.82 2.11 -12.39
N UNK A 181 -17.90 1.79 -12.34
CA UNK A 181 -17.27 2.19 -11.25
C UNK A 181 -18.12 2.86 -10.16
N UNK A 182 -17.99 3.48 -9.84
CA UNK A 182 -18.49 4.13 -8.71
C UNK A 182 -19.81 4.85 -8.91
N UNK A 183 -19.91 5.29 -9.88
CA UNK A 183 -21.10 6.03 -10.12
C UNK A 183 -22.34 5.15 -10.14
N UNK A 184 -22.23 4.28 -10.65
CA UNK A 184 -23.30 3.36 -10.68
C UNK A 184 -23.59 2.72 -9.36
N PHE A 185 -22.71 2.62 -8.56
CA PHE A 185 -22.97 2.14 -7.19
C PHE A 185 -23.80 3.15 -6.38
N ILE A 186 -23.42 4.39 -6.40
CA ILE A 186 -24.12 5.45 -5.69
C ILE A 186 -25.56 5.57 -6.21
N ASP A 187 -25.72 5.52 -7.51
CA ASP A 187 -27.04 5.63 -8.13
C ASP A 187 -27.99 4.47 -7.74
N ASN A 188 -27.46 3.31 -7.43
CA ASN A 188 -28.25 2.13 -7.06
C ASN A 188 -28.45 1.98 -5.55
N VAL A 189 -27.47 2.37 -4.75
CA VAL A 189 -27.53 2.23 -3.29
C VAL A 189 -28.18 3.45 -2.63
N GLU A 190 -27.89 4.64 -3.13
CA GLU A 190 -28.42 5.88 -2.56
C GLU A 190 -29.95 5.91 -2.47
N PRO A 191 -30.71 5.52 -3.52
CA PRO A 191 -32.17 5.48 -3.37
C PRO A 191 -32.67 4.53 -2.28
N ALA A 192 -31.97 3.42 -2.06
CA ALA A 192 -32.36 2.44 -1.04
C ALA A 192 -32.11 2.93 0.39
N ILE A 193 -31.14 3.81 0.59
CA ILE A 193 -30.81 4.34 1.93
C ILE A 193 -31.49 5.70 2.22
N VAL A 194 -31.86 6.45 1.18
CA VAL A 194 -32.50 7.76 1.33
C VAL A 194 -33.89 7.61 1.96
N SER A 195 -34.69 6.64 1.53
CA SER A 195 -36.04 6.42 2.01
C SER A 195 -36.09 6.18 3.53
N ASN A 196 -35.05 5.59 4.10
CA ASN A 196 -34.97 5.24 5.52
C ASN A 196 -34.07 6.17 6.34
N LYS A 197 -33.48 7.19 5.71
CA LYS A 197 -32.48 8.10 6.31
C LYS A 197 -31.31 7.35 6.96
N ALA A 198 -30.98 6.17 6.44
CA ALA A 198 -29.89 5.35 6.98
C ALA A 198 -28.54 6.07 6.83
N PRO A 199 -27.66 6.01 7.82
CA PRO A 199 -26.33 6.63 7.69
C PRO A 199 -25.55 6.10 6.49
N PHE A 200 -24.89 7.00 5.76
CA PHE A 200 -24.00 6.67 4.65
C PHE A 200 -22.60 7.14 4.98
N ILE A 201 -21.67 6.19 5.13
CA ILE A 201 -20.29 6.48 5.55
C ILE A 201 -19.32 6.05 4.45
N ASN A 202 -18.63 7.01 3.86
CA ASN A 202 -17.56 6.77 2.90
C ASN A 202 -16.22 6.99 3.60
N LEU A 203 -15.41 5.95 3.71
CA LEU A 203 -14.16 5.96 4.49
C LEU A 203 -13.00 5.45 3.64
N GLY A 204 -11.90 6.20 3.59
CA GLY A 204 -10.76 5.78 2.80
C GLY A 204 -9.46 6.51 3.07
N THR A 205 -8.48 6.24 2.22
CA THR A 205 -7.29 7.05 2.01
C THR A 205 -7.42 7.69 0.62
N PRO A 206 -6.85 8.87 0.41
CA PRO A 206 -6.97 9.53 -0.88
C PRO A 206 -6.24 8.76 -1.97
N LYS A 207 -6.70 8.93 -3.18
CA LYS A 207 -6.04 8.44 -4.39
C LYS A 207 -5.88 9.62 -5.34
N SER A 208 -6.64 9.68 -6.40
CA SER A 208 -6.60 10.83 -7.33
C SER A 208 -7.84 11.71 -7.14
N LYS A 209 -7.78 12.93 -7.70
CA LYS A 209 -8.88 13.90 -7.65
C LYS A 209 -10.09 13.48 -8.50
N ASP A 210 -9.97 12.44 -9.31
CA ASP A 210 -11.07 11.99 -10.18
C ASP A 210 -12.09 11.10 -9.47
N ASN A 211 -11.88 10.76 -8.19
CA ASN A 211 -12.74 9.81 -7.50
C ASN A 211 -13.84 10.50 -6.67
N HIS A 212 -14.88 9.72 -6.31
CA HIS A 212 -16.03 10.22 -5.57
C HIS A 212 -15.65 10.79 -4.20
N MET A 213 -14.65 10.21 -3.53
CA MET A 213 -14.20 10.69 -2.22
C MET A 213 -13.72 12.15 -2.32
N TRP A 214 -12.97 12.48 -3.38
CA TRP A 214 -12.54 13.86 -3.62
C TRP A 214 -13.75 14.79 -3.78
N ARG A 215 -14.75 14.36 -4.58
CA ARG A 215 -15.99 15.17 -4.78
C ARG A 215 -16.72 15.39 -3.47
N TYR A 216 -16.92 14.36 -2.66
CA TYR A 216 -17.62 14.48 -1.38
C TYR A 216 -16.89 15.43 -0.41
N LEU A 217 -15.56 15.49 -0.50
CA LEU A 217 -14.73 16.29 0.41
C LEU A 217 -14.49 17.73 -0.06
N TYR A 218 -14.40 17.95 -1.36
CA TYR A 218 -13.92 19.24 -1.88
C TYR A 218 -14.86 19.93 -2.87
N ASP A 219 -15.79 19.21 -3.48
CA ASP A 219 -16.74 19.81 -4.43
C ASP A 219 -17.82 20.58 -3.64
N ASP A 220 -18.03 21.85 -3.97
CA ASP A 220 -19.00 22.72 -3.33
C ASP A 220 -20.45 22.20 -3.45
N GLY A 221 -20.75 21.47 -4.52
CA GLY A 221 -22.06 20.83 -4.69
C GLY A 221 -22.43 19.83 -3.60
N TYR A 222 -21.43 19.33 -2.87
CA TYR A 222 -21.65 18.38 -1.77
C TYR A 222 -21.41 18.97 -0.38
N ALA A 223 -21.11 20.27 -0.27
CA ALA A 223 -20.74 20.91 1.00
C ALA A 223 -21.81 20.75 2.09
N ASP A 224 -23.09 20.92 1.71
CA ASP A 224 -24.21 20.78 2.64
C ASP A 224 -24.69 19.34 2.81
N THR A 225 -24.21 18.42 1.96
CA THR A 225 -24.66 17.03 1.95
C THR A 225 -23.80 16.15 2.86
N PHE A 226 -22.48 16.31 2.79
CA PHE A 226 -21.53 15.47 3.51
C PHE A 226 -20.87 16.24 4.64
N LYS A 227 -20.84 15.65 5.83
CA LYS A 227 -19.91 16.06 6.87
C LYS A 227 -18.54 15.53 6.50
N ARG A 228 -17.54 16.41 6.50
CA ARG A 228 -16.20 16.16 5.99
C ARG A 228 -15.22 16.02 7.13
N LEU A 229 -14.48 14.90 7.17
CA LEU A 229 -13.45 14.63 8.18
C LEU A 229 -12.17 14.23 7.46
N VAL A 230 -11.12 14.97 7.71
CA VAL A 230 -9.78 14.65 7.14
C VAL A 230 -8.79 14.60 8.29
N PHE A 231 -8.14 13.47 8.42
CA PHE A 231 -7.13 13.20 9.45
C PHE A 231 -5.80 12.92 8.77
N THR A 232 -4.71 13.39 9.38
CA THR A 232 -3.35 13.11 8.95
C THR A 232 -2.71 12.10 9.92
N TRP A 233 -1.46 11.71 9.64
CA TRP A 233 -0.72 10.83 10.54
C TRP A 233 -0.57 11.44 11.95
N ARG A 234 -0.53 12.75 12.06
CA ARG A 234 -0.41 13.44 13.34
C ARG A 234 -1.62 13.17 14.26
N ASP A 235 -2.81 13.08 13.67
CA ASP A 235 -4.04 12.72 14.39
C ASP A 235 -4.04 11.25 14.82
N ALA A 236 -3.26 10.40 14.15
CA ALA A 236 -3.23 8.94 14.37
C ALA A 236 -2.10 8.50 15.31
N VAL A 237 -1.19 9.41 15.68
CA VAL A 237 -0.09 9.13 16.60
C VAL A 237 -0.64 8.73 17.97
N LYS A 238 0.03 7.80 18.62
CA LYS A 238 -0.30 7.31 19.96
C LYS A 238 -0.21 8.47 20.98
N PRO A 239 -1.32 8.86 21.61
CA PRO A 239 -1.29 10.01 22.53
C PRO A 239 -0.80 9.69 23.95
N GLY A 240 -0.29 8.48 24.18
CA GLY A 240 0.23 8.07 25.50
C GLY A 240 0.20 6.55 25.67
N GLU A 241 0.80 6.08 26.76
CA GLU A 241 1.00 4.64 27.04
C GLU A 241 -0.31 3.86 27.27
N ALA A 242 -1.38 4.54 27.65
CA ALA A 242 -2.69 3.90 27.83
C ALA A 242 -3.30 3.39 26.52
N TYR A 243 -2.87 3.93 25.39
CA TYR A 243 -3.46 3.63 24.08
C TYR A 243 -2.66 2.58 23.33
N SER A 244 -3.36 1.62 22.72
CA SER A 244 -2.76 0.71 21.73
C SER A 244 -2.73 1.41 20.37
N ALA A 245 -1.53 1.61 19.83
CA ALA A 245 -1.38 2.28 18.54
C ALA A 245 -0.18 1.72 17.77
N PRO A 246 -0.31 1.56 16.46
CA PRO A 246 0.83 1.16 15.63
C PRO A 246 1.81 2.30 15.37
N TYR A 247 1.40 3.55 15.60
CA TYR A 247 2.22 4.73 15.31
C TYR A 247 2.75 5.34 16.60
N ASN A 248 4.04 5.58 16.66
CA ASN A 248 4.62 6.58 17.56
C ASN A 248 5.17 7.71 16.68
N GLU A 249 5.39 8.87 17.28
CA GLU A 249 5.77 10.08 16.55
C GLU A 249 7.14 9.93 15.89
N GLN A 250 8.12 9.37 16.62
CA GLN A 250 9.48 9.21 16.09
C GLN A 250 9.49 8.26 14.89
N ASP A 251 8.80 7.10 14.96
CA ASP A 251 8.73 6.17 13.85
C ASP A 251 8.14 6.83 12.59
N MET A 252 7.19 7.73 12.78
CA MET A 252 6.57 8.43 11.65
C MET A 252 7.49 9.51 11.07
N LEU A 253 8.24 10.22 11.91
CA LEU A 253 9.24 11.19 11.45
C LEU A 253 10.37 10.50 10.68
N ASP A 254 10.86 9.38 11.19
CA ASP A 254 11.90 8.58 10.53
C ASP A 254 11.41 8.09 9.15
N LYS A 255 10.17 7.62 9.10
CA LYS A 255 9.56 7.18 7.84
C LYS A 255 9.37 8.35 6.86
N MET A 256 9.00 9.53 7.35
CA MET A 256 8.88 10.73 6.52
C MET A 256 10.23 11.11 5.92
N MET A 257 11.30 11.02 6.72
CA MET A 257 12.66 11.27 6.22
C MET A 257 13.12 10.22 5.21
N GLU A 258 12.80 8.95 5.48
CA GLU A 258 13.13 7.83 4.58
C GLU A 258 12.45 7.97 3.21
N TRP A 259 11.17 8.30 3.19
CA TRP A 259 10.37 8.32 1.96
C TRP A 259 10.37 9.69 1.27
N GLY A 260 10.72 10.73 1.98
CA GLY A 260 10.65 12.12 1.52
C GLY A 260 9.27 12.73 1.76
N GLU A 261 9.28 13.90 2.40
CA GLU A 261 8.06 14.65 2.73
C GLU A 261 7.22 14.97 1.48
N ASP A 262 7.88 15.28 0.35
CA ASP A 262 7.23 15.63 -0.91
C ASP A 262 6.79 14.41 -1.74
N SER A 263 7.12 13.19 -1.31
CA SER A 263 6.79 12.00 -2.12
C SER A 263 5.28 11.82 -2.23
N ILE A 264 4.83 11.43 -3.41
CA ILE A 264 3.41 11.16 -3.67
C ILE A 264 2.88 10.14 -2.65
N TYR A 265 3.69 9.12 -2.36
CA TYR A 265 3.31 8.05 -1.45
C TYR A 265 3.11 8.57 -0.02
N TRP A 266 4.05 9.40 0.51
CA TRP A 266 3.91 10.00 1.84
C TRP A 266 2.67 10.89 1.90
N ARG A 267 2.52 11.76 0.90
CA ARG A 267 1.42 12.73 0.82
C ARG A 267 0.05 12.03 0.76
N THR A 268 -0.08 10.97 -0.03
CA THR A 268 -1.37 10.27 -0.15
C THR A 268 -1.67 9.35 1.04
N GLU A 269 -0.69 8.57 1.50
CA GLU A 269 -0.94 7.52 2.50
C GLU A 269 -0.94 8.05 3.94
N TYR A 270 -0.21 9.15 4.22
CA TYR A 270 -0.05 9.67 5.58
C TYR A 270 -0.52 11.10 5.79
N GLU A 271 -0.30 12.01 4.85
CA GLU A 271 -0.85 13.38 4.93
C GLU A 271 -2.29 13.46 4.41
N CYS A 272 -2.78 12.40 3.80
CA CYS A 272 -4.15 12.30 3.26
C CYS A 272 -4.46 13.38 2.21
N GLU A 273 -3.47 13.70 1.37
CA GLU A 273 -3.62 14.63 0.26
C GLU A 273 -4.03 13.90 -1.02
N PHE A 274 -4.95 14.48 -1.78
CA PHE A 274 -5.24 14.02 -3.13
C PHE A 274 -4.21 14.56 -4.11
N VAL A 275 -3.73 13.69 -4.98
CA VAL A 275 -2.83 14.08 -6.07
C VAL A 275 -3.61 14.12 -7.39
N GLU A 276 -3.06 14.79 -8.37
CA GLU A 276 -3.61 14.75 -9.73
C GLU A 276 -3.50 13.30 -10.26
N SER A 277 -4.36 12.95 -11.19
CA SER A 277 -4.31 11.60 -11.81
C SER A 277 -3.01 11.39 -12.59
N VAL A 278 -2.42 12.47 -13.06
CA VAL A 278 -1.07 12.49 -13.64
C VAL A 278 -0.26 13.56 -12.90
N SER A 279 0.89 13.21 -12.42
CA SER A 279 1.80 14.15 -11.73
C SER A 279 3.26 13.76 -11.99
N ASN A 280 4.14 14.74 -11.94
CA ASN A 280 5.57 14.47 -12.12
C ASN A 280 6.11 13.67 -10.93
N VAL A 281 6.94 12.69 -11.21
CA VAL A 281 7.58 11.86 -10.18
C VAL A 281 8.57 12.72 -9.38
N PHE A 282 9.30 13.59 -10.06
CA PHE A 282 10.35 14.40 -9.45
C PHE A 282 10.01 15.87 -9.50
N ASN A 283 10.33 16.61 -8.44
CA ASN A 283 10.27 18.07 -8.42
C ASN A 283 11.44 18.60 -9.28
N PRO A 284 11.19 19.46 -10.30
CA PRO A 284 12.25 19.99 -11.16
C PRO A 284 13.39 20.69 -10.41
N GLU A 285 13.09 21.40 -9.31
CA GLU A 285 14.12 22.09 -8.53
C GLU A 285 15.03 21.10 -7.79
N ARG A 286 14.46 19.96 -7.31
CA ARG A 286 15.26 18.88 -6.70
C ARG A 286 16.20 18.23 -7.73
N ILE A 287 15.73 18.04 -8.99
CA ILE A 287 16.58 17.51 -10.06
C ILE A 287 17.75 18.45 -10.35
N LYS A 288 17.48 19.75 -10.47
CA LYS A 288 18.55 20.75 -10.64
C LYS A 288 19.48 20.83 -9.42
N GLY A 289 18.95 20.57 -8.24
CA GLY A 289 19.73 20.51 -7.00
C GLY A 289 20.74 19.36 -6.96
N CYS A 290 20.64 18.38 -7.86
CA CYS A 290 21.64 17.33 -8.01
C CYS A 290 22.93 17.78 -8.71
N TYR A 291 22.92 18.94 -9.35
CA TYR A 291 24.06 19.44 -10.13
C TYR A 291 25.25 19.79 -9.24
N ASN A 292 26.42 19.34 -9.66
CA ASN A 292 27.69 19.61 -8.97
C ASN A 292 28.80 19.84 -9.99
N ASP A 293 29.85 20.55 -9.57
CA ASP A 293 30.96 20.91 -10.45
C ASP A 293 32.04 19.82 -10.43
N TYR A 294 31.92 18.87 -11.36
CA TYR A 294 32.92 17.83 -11.61
C TYR A 294 32.74 17.26 -13.02
N GLU A 295 33.74 16.53 -13.50
CA GLU A 295 33.74 15.86 -14.81
C GLU A 295 33.42 14.38 -14.66
N LEU A 296 32.87 13.79 -15.71
CA LEU A 296 32.66 12.35 -15.80
C LEU A 296 34.02 11.62 -15.95
N THR A 297 34.08 10.40 -15.49
CA THR A 297 35.27 9.54 -15.63
C THR A 297 35.42 9.08 -17.09
N ARG A 298 36.64 9.16 -17.61
CA ARG A 298 36.96 8.65 -18.94
C ARG A 298 37.43 7.17 -18.83
N LEU A 299 37.00 6.34 -19.78
CA LEU A 299 37.35 4.94 -19.79
C LEU A 299 38.83 4.69 -20.14
N ASP A 300 39.48 5.63 -20.84
CA ASP A 300 40.87 5.57 -21.22
C ASP A 300 41.84 6.16 -20.18
N GLY A 301 41.29 6.59 -19.04
CA GLY A 301 42.09 7.18 -17.95
C GLY A 301 42.51 6.20 -16.88
N ASP A 302 43.32 6.67 -15.95
CA ASP A 302 43.61 5.93 -14.72
C ASP A 302 42.31 5.80 -13.92
N GLY A 303 41.87 4.58 -13.69
CA GLY A 303 40.59 4.27 -13.07
C GLY A 303 40.30 5.05 -11.77
N LEU A 304 39.05 5.04 -11.33
CA LEU A 304 38.64 5.72 -10.11
C LEU A 304 39.51 5.30 -8.91
N ALA A 305 40.04 6.26 -8.19
CA ALA A 305 40.87 6.03 -7.01
C ALA A 305 40.12 5.13 -6.02
N GLY A 306 40.79 4.13 -5.52
CA GLY A 306 40.21 3.03 -4.76
C GLY A 306 39.39 3.44 -3.54
N GLY A 307 38.32 2.70 -3.27
CA GLY A 307 37.51 2.79 -2.08
C GLY A 307 36.02 3.01 -2.30
N SER A 308 35.59 3.39 -3.50
CA SER A 308 34.15 3.57 -3.81
C SER A 308 33.59 2.32 -4.50
N SER A 309 32.41 1.89 -4.10
CA SER A 309 31.66 0.83 -4.78
C SER A 309 30.96 1.42 -5.99
N ILE A 310 31.16 0.85 -7.18
CA ILE A 310 30.49 1.33 -8.41
C ILE A 310 29.40 0.34 -8.82
N ASN A 311 28.21 0.85 -9.04
CA ASN A 311 27.08 0.14 -9.65
C ASN A 311 26.84 0.66 -11.06
N VAL A 312 26.72 -0.24 -12.02
CA VAL A 312 26.35 0.09 -13.40
C VAL A 312 24.90 -0.32 -13.62
N GLY A 313 24.03 0.64 -13.95
CA GLY A 313 22.66 0.39 -14.34
C GLY A 313 22.51 0.46 -15.85
N VAL A 314 21.78 -0.46 -16.44
CA VAL A 314 21.59 -0.51 -17.89
C VAL A 314 20.12 -0.74 -18.24
N ASP A 315 19.56 0.17 -19.00
CA ASP A 315 18.29 -0.04 -19.68
C ASP A 315 18.57 -0.37 -21.15
N ILE A 316 18.18 -1.56 -21.59
CA ILE A 316 18.50 -2.06 -22.94
C ILE A 316 17.37 -1.70 -23.91
N GLY A 317 17.72 -0.86 -24.88
CA GLY A 317 16.79 -0.48 -25.97
C GLY A 317 16.51 -1.64 -26.93
N LYS A 318 15.25 -1.92 -27.21
CA LYS A 318 14.81 -3.11 -27.94
C LYS A 318 14.53 -2.91 -29.43
N SER A 319 14.00 -1.80 -29.84
CA SER A 319 13.62 -1.59 -31.24
C SER A 319 13.88 -0.18 -31.74
N VAL A 320 13.30 0.80 -31.07
CA VAL A 320 13.47 2.21 -31.42
C VAL A 320 14.12 3.00 -30.28
N ASN A 321 14.13 2.44 -29.07
CA ASN A 321 14.69 3.10 -27.87
C ASN A 321 16.19 2.95 -27.82
N SER A 322 16.87 3.90 -27.23
CA SER A 322 18.30 3.84 -26.97
C SER A 322 18.61 2.89 -25.81
N THR A 323 19.79 2.30 -25.82
CA THR A 323 20.34 1.65 -24.61
C THR A 323 21.08 2.71 -23.82
N VAL A 324 20.77 2.86 -22.54
CA VAL A 324 21.44 3.80 -21.64
C VAL A 324 22.23 3.02 -20.58
N ILE A 325 23.51 3.34 -20.46
CA ILE A 325 24.43 2.82 -19.43
C ILE A 325 24.76 3.98 -18.49
N SER A 326 24.47 3.85 -17.21
CA SER A 326 24.88 4.83 -16.20
C SER A 326 25.67 4.13 -15.08
N ALA A 327 26.82 4.70 -14.70
CA ALA A 327 27.63 4.18 -13.60
C ALA A 327 27.63 5.16 -12.43
N TRP A 328 27.37 4.63 -11.25
CA TRP A 328 27.19 5.40 -10.03
C TRP A 328 28.16 4.94 -8.95
N SER A 329 28.98 5.85 -8.46
CA SER A 329 29.87 5.63 -7.31
C SER A 329 29.12 5.88 -6.02
N LEU A 330 29.25 4.95 -5.07
CA LEU A 330 28.75 5.13 -3.71
C LEU A 330 29.86 5.67 -2.83
N GLU A 331 29.73 6.90 -2.42
CA GLU A 331 30.67 7.58 -1.54
C GLU A 331 30.13 7.57 -0.11
N LYS A 332 30.92 7.07 0.82
CA LYS A 332 30.59 7.14 2.24
C LYS A 332 30.88 8.56 2.74
N SER A 333 29.89 9.18 3.35
CA SER A 333 30.02 10.44 4.08
C SER A 333 29.71 10.18 5.55
N ASP A 334 30.22 11.02 6.43
CA ASP A 334 30.04 10.87 7.89
C ASP A 334 28.57 10.82 8.31
N GLU A 335 27.69 11.45 7.53
CA GLU A 335 26.27 11.53 7.85
C GLU A 335 25.40 10.68 6.93
N GLN A 336 25.73 10.60 5.65
CA GLN A 336 24.87 9.93 4.65
C GLN A 336 25.69 9.41 3.46
N ASN A 337 25.27 8.29 2.92
CA ASN A 337 25.86 7.76 1.68
C ASN A 337 25.36 8.56 0.48
N LEU A 338 26.28 8.98 -0.39
CA LEU A 338 26.01 9.74 -1.60
C LEU A 338 26.14 8.85 -2.83
N ALA A 339 25.25 9.03 -3.79
CA ALA A 339 25.31 8.41 -5.11
C ALA A 339 25.80 9.47 -6.11
N ARG A 340 26.96 9.25 -6.72
CA ARG A 340 27.58 10.17 -7.66
C ARG A 340 27.66 9.53 -9.05
N LEU A 341 27.11 10.17 -10.06
CA LEU A 341 27.18 9.72 -11.45
C LEU A 341 28.63 9.87 -11.95
N VAL A 342 29.30 8.76 -12.23
CA VAL A 342 30.69 8.80 -12.68
C VAL A 342 30.83 8.56 -14.18
N TYR A 343 29.85 7.94 -14.82
CA TYR A 343 29.87 7.67 -16.26
C TYR A 343 28.44 7.56 -16.79
N ILE A 344 28.26 8.00 -18.04
CA ILE A 344 26.99 7.87 -18.74
C ILE A 344 27.23 7.70 -20.25
N GLU A 345 26.48 6.78 -20.87
CA GLU A 345 26.58 6.53 -22.31
C GLU A 345 25.20 6.17 -22.88
N GLU A 346 24.93 6.68 -24.07
CA GLU A 346 23.75 6.32 -24.84
C GLU A 346 24.17 5.60 -26.13
N ILE A 347 23.73 4.36 -26.29
CA ILE A 347 23.89 3.61 -27.54
C ILE A 347 22.58 3.77 -28.32
N ASN A 348 22.64 4.42 -29.47
CA ASN A 348 21.47 4.70 -30.30
C ASN A 348 21.77 4.27 -31.77
N ALA A 349 20.85 4.54 -32.68
CA ALA A 349 20.97 4.13 -34.09
C ALA A 349 22.27 4.61 -34.76
N ARG A 350 22.90 5.68 -34.25
CA ARG A 350 24.17 6.20 -34.81
C ARG A 350 25.42 5.56 -34.21
N THR A 351 25.31 5.01 -33.00
CA THR A 351 26.47 4.53 -32.24
C THR A 351 26.52 3.02 -32.06
N GLY A 352 25.68 2.28 -32.77
CA GLY A 352 25.66 0.82 -32.68
C GLY A 352 24.25 0.23 -32.82
N GLY A 353 23.24 1.07 -32.71
CA GLY A 353 21.85 0.68 -32.95
C GLY A 353 21.38 -0.43 -32.03
N HIS A 354 20.66 -1.37 -32.61
CA HIS A 354 20.05 -2.49 -31.87
C HIS A 354 20.85 -3.80 -32.03
N ASP A 355 22.14 -3.72 -32.40
CA ASP A 355 23.02 -4.88 -32.46
C ASP A 355 23.28 -5.39 -31.02
N ILE A 356 22.63 -6.45 -30.65
CA ILE A 356 22.70 -7.02 -29.28
C ILE A 356 24.13 -7.47 -28.94
N PRO A 357 24.89 -8.17 -29.82
CA PRO A 357 26.31 -8.46 -29.56
C PRO A 357 27.15 -7.23 -29.26
N TYR A 358 26.97 -6.15 -30.01
CA TYR A 358 27.66 -4.88 -29.79
C TYR A 358 27.28 -4.27 -28.42
N GLN A 359 25.98 -4.19 -28.15
CA GLN A 359 25.49 -3.64 -26.86
C GLN A 359 26.06 -4.42 -25.68
N ARG A 360 25.99 -5.75 -25.75
CA ARG A 360 26.52 -6.64 -24.70
C ARG A 360 28.01 -6.40 -24.48
N GLN A 361 28.81 -6.34 -25.57
CA GLN A 361 30.24 -6.09 -25.47
C GLN A 361 30.50 -4.73 -24.81
N ARG A 362 29.78 -3.69 -25.26
CA ARG A 362 29.97 -2.33 -24.74
C ARG A 362 29.62 -2.23 -23.26
N ILE A 363 28.51 -2.86 -22.84
CA ILE A 363 28.10 -2.95 -21.43
C ILE A 363 29.24 -3.56 -20.58
N MET A 364 29.80 -4.66 -21.05
CA MET A 364 30.90 -5.34 -20.32
C MET A 364 32.18 -4.51 -20.31
N ASP A 365 32.52 -3.84 -21.42
CA ASP A 365 33.71 -2.96 -21.49
C ASP A 365 33.59 -1.84 -20.45
N VAL A 366 32.46 -1.15 -20.40
CA VAL A 366 32.21 -0.09 -19.40
C VAL A 366 32.30 -0.66 -17.97
N THR A 367 31.62 -1.77 -17.75
CA THR A 367 31.54 -2.41 -16.42
C THR A 367 32.93 -2.78 -15.89
N THR A 368 33.76 -3.39 -16.74
CA THR A 368 35.11 -3.87 -16.36
C THR A 368 36.10 -2.72 -16.25
N GLN A 369 36.09 -1.77 -17.19
CA GLN A 369 37.04 -0.65 -17.17
C GLN A 369 36.82 0.27 -15.98
N LEU A 370 35.58 0.42 -15.53
CA LEU A 370 35.26 1.20 -14.31
C LEU A 370 35.48 0.41 -13.02
N GLY A 371 35.83 -0.89 -13.10
CA GLY A 371 35.96 -1.73 -11.92
C GLY A 371 34.66 -1.87 -11.14
N ALA A 372 33.53 -1.98 -11.83
CA ALA A 372 32.23 -2.01 -11.20
C ALA A 372 32.03 -3.21 -10.28
N SER A 373 31.46 -2.99 -9.11
CA SER A 373 31.09 -4.06 -8.18
C SER A 373 29.84 -4.81 -8.64
N ARG A 374 28.94 -4.11 -9.31
CA ARG A 374 27.65 -4.66 -9.76
C ARG A 374 27.28 -4.15 -11.15
N LEU A 375 26.64 -5.05 -11.90
CA LEU A 375 25.95 -4.72 -13.16
C LEU A 375 24.46 -5.05 -12.98
N ILE A 376 23.60 -4.03 -13.04
CA ILE A 376 22.16 -4.16 -12.91
C ILE A 376 21.54 -3.87 -14.28
N VAL A 377 20.79 -4.82 -14.85
CA VAL A 377 20.29 -4.72 -16.23
C VAL A 377 18.77 -4.96 -16.24
N ASP A 378 18.02 -4.10 -16.96
CA ASP A 378 16.62 -4.40 -17.24
C ASP A 378 16.54 -5.66 -18.10
N CYS A 379 16.06 -6.74 -17.50
CA CYS A 379 15.86 -8.02 -18.15
C CYS A 379 14.39 -8.25 -18.55
N THR A 380 13.55 -7.23 -18.46
CA THR A 380 12.14 -7.32 -18.84
C THR A 380 12.01 -7.57 -20.35
N GLY A 381 11.88 -8.84 -20.75
CA GLY A 381 11.66 -9.21 -22.15
C GLY A 381 12.88 -9.15 -23.07
N ILE A 382 14.12 -9.13 -22.53
CA ILE A 382 15.34 -9.15 -23.38
C ILE A 382 15.68 -10.56 -23.90
N GLY A 383 15.03 -11.57 -23.37
CA GLY A 383 15.31 -12.95 -23.74
C GLY A 383 16.40 -13.59 -22.85
N GLY A 384 16.17 -14.84 -22.48
CA GLY A 384 17.01 -15.56 -21.56
C GLY A 384 18.47 -15.75 -22.03
N ALA A 385 18.72 -15.75 -23.34
CA ALA A 385 20.08 -15.91 -23.89
C ALA A 385 20.96 -14.70 -23.58
N VAL A 386 20.42 -13.48 -23.74
CA VAL A 386 21.17 -12.24 -23.45
C VAL A 386 21.47 -12.14 -21.95
N GLU A 387 20.48 -12.43 -21.12
CA GLU A 387 20.66 -12.46 -19.66
C GLU A 387 21.73 -13.47 -19.26
N HIS A 388 21.68 -14.68 -19.83
CA HIS A 388 22.65 -15.76 -19.56
C HIS A 388 24.08 -15.34 -19.92
N ASP A 389 24.26 -14.76 -21.12
CA ASP A 389 25.56 -14.32 -21.60
C ASP A 389 26.16 -13.23 -20.71
N LEU A 390 25.36 -12.24 -20.29
CA LEU A 390 25.80 -11.19 -19.37
C LEU A 390 26.17 -11.77 -18.01
N ARG A 391 25.39 -12.72 -17.51
CA ARG A 391 25.65 -13.41 -16.23
C ARG A 391 27.01 -14.14 -16.27
N VAL A 392 27.27 -14.87 -17.35
CA VAL A 392 28.57 -15.60 -17.53
C VAL A 392 29.71 -14.61 -17.64
N ALA A 393 29.55 -13.54 -18.42
CA ALA A 393 30.58 -12.52 -18.58
C ALA A 393 30.93 -11.84 -17.24
N CYS A 394 29.90 -11.49 -16.46
CA CYS A 394 30.08 -10.89 -15.13
C CYS A 394 30.77 -11.84 -14.16
N LEU A 395 30.37 -13.11 -14.16
CA LEU A 395 31.03 -14.13 -13.32
C LEU A 395 32.53 -14.21 -13.62
N ASN A 396 32.88 -14.23 -14.90
CA ASN A 396 34.31 -14.29 -15.34
C ASN A 396 35.08 -13.02 -14.97
N ALA A 397 34.38 -11.87 -14.91
CA ALA A 397 34.98 -10.57 -14.56
C ALA A 397 34.97 -10.28 -13.05
N GLY A 398 34.39 -11.16 -12.22
CA GLY A 398 34.23 -10.91 -10.78
C GLY A 398 33.21 -9.83 -10.42
N VAL A 399 32.26 -9.59 -11.31
CA VAL A 399 31.19 -8.57 -11.13
C VAL A 399 29.90 -9.26 -10.70
N HIS A 400 29.19 -8.69 -9.74
CA HIS A 400 27.88 -9.23 -9.32
C HIS A 400 26.79 -8.81 -10.30
N PHE A 401 26.21 -9.76 -11.03
CA PHE A 401 25.15 -9.50 -12.00
C PHE A 401 23.78 -9.53 -11.33
N VAL A 402 22.99 -8.47 -11.53
CA VAL A 402 21.63 -8.33 -10.96
C VAL A 402 20.63 -8.15 -12.12
N PRO A 403 19.92 -9.21 -12.52
CA PRO A 403 18.85 -9.04 -13.49
C PRO A 403 17.67 -8.32 -12.81
N PHE A 404 17.19 -7.25 -13.40
CA PHE A 404 16.06 -6.50 -12.90
C PHE A 404 14.85 -6.75 -13.82
N ILE A 405 13.71 -7.13 -13.23
CA ILE A 405 12.46 -7.39 -13.98
C ILE A 405 11.43 -6.36 -13.52
N PHE A 406 11.01 -5.49 -14.40
CA PHE A 406 9.98 -4.50 -14.10
C PHE A 406 8.61 -5.17 -13.96
N THR A 407 8.00 -5.00 -12.80
CA THR A 407 6.60 -5.36 -12.55
C THR A 407 5.85 -4.11 -12.12
N GLY A 408 4.61 -4.00 -12.57
CA GLY A 408 3.77 -2.83 -12.29
C GLY A 408 2.97 -2.95 -11.00
N GLY A 409 2.30 -1.86 -10.65
CA GLY A 409 1.41 -1.76 -9.51
C GLY A 409 2.10 -1.25 -8.24
N PRO A 410 1.31 -1.01 -7.17
CA PRO A 410 1.85 -0.37 -5.95
C PRO A 410 2.95 -1.15 -5.23
N LYS A 411 3.02 -2.44 -5.47
CA LYS A 411 4.06 -3.33 -4.92
C LYS A 411 5.01 -3.85 -6.00
N GLY A 412 4.94 -3.27 -7.20
CA GLY A 412 5.80 -3.65 -8.31
C GLY A 412 7.23 -3.21 -8.10
N THR A 413 8.16 -3.94 -8.72
CA THR A 413 9.60 -3.64 -8.61
C THR A 413 9.92 -2.24 -9.16
N LYS A 414 9.28 -1.82 -10.26
CA LYS A 414 9.49 -0.48 -10.84
C LYS A 414 9.04 0.62 -9.86
N THR A 415 7.88 0.45 -9.23
CA THR A 415 7.36 1.44 -8.26
C THR A 415 8.28 1.54 -7.03
N GLN A 416 8.75 0.40 -6.49
CA GLN A 416 9.65 0.39 -5.35
C GLN A 416 11.00 1.04 -5.69
N MET A 417 11.56 0.69 -6.84
CA MET A 417 12.81 1.28 -7.33
C MET A 417 12.72 2.82 -7.40
N TYR A 418 11.64 3.34 -7.96
CA TYR A 418 11.46 4.79 -8.08
C TYR A 418 11.20 5.47 -6.73
N ARG A 419 10.56 4.81 -5.79
CA ARG A 419 10.42 5.34 -4.42
C ARG A 419 11.79 5.53 -3.77
N ASP A 420 12.63 4.53 -3.87
CA ASP A 420 13.98 4.58 -3.31
C ASP A 420 14.80 5.69 -3.98
N TYR A 421 14.74 5.78 -5.30
CA TYR A 421 15.45 6.79 -6.07
C TYR A 421 14.94 8.20 -5.72
N GLN A 422 13.63 8.37 -5.63
CA GLN A 422 13.00 9.64 -5.24
C GLN A 422 13.47 10.08 -3.85
N SER A 423 13.56 9.13 -2.91
CA SER A 423 14.07 9.40 -1.56
C SER A 423 15.51 9.92 -1.61
N PHE A 424 16.40 9.28 -2.39
CA PHE A 424 17.79 9.74 -2.55
C PHE A 424 17.85 11.18 -3.08
N ILE A 425 17.05 11.49 -4.10
CA ILE A 425 17.00 12.86 -4.68
C ILE A 425 16.49 13.86 -3.66
N GLN A 426 15.42 13.55 -2.94
CA GLN A 426 14.81 14.45 -1.95
C GLN A 426 15.75 14.74 -0.77
N GLN A 427 16.53 13.74 -0.36
CA GLN A 427 17.51 13.88 0.71
C GLN A 427 18.80 14.59 0.25
N GLY A 428 18.90 14.99 -1.03
CA GLY A 428 20.12 15.63 -1.57
C GLY A 428 21.29 14.68 -1.68
N ARG A 429 21.03 13.38 -1.84
CA ARG A 429 22.05 12.31 -1.86
C ARG A 429 22.48 11.90 -3.27
N VAL A 430 22.00 12.58 -4.29
CA VAL A 430 22.34 12.31 -5.70
C VAL A 430 23.20 13.47 -6.21
N ARG A 431 24.31 13.15 -6.88
CA ARG A 431 25.19 14.13 -7.51
C ARG A 431 25.37 13.78 -8.98
N VAL A 432 25.15 14.76 -9.84
CA VAL A 432 25.41 14.65 -11.29
C VAL A 432 26.22 15.86 -11.75
N PRO A 433 27.05 15.74 -12.80
CA PRO A 433 27.76 16.91 -13.31
C PRO A 433 26.79 17.98 -13.81
N ASN A 434 27.11 19.23 -13.61
CA ASN A 434 26.33 20.35 -14.13
C ASN A 434 26.43 20.39 -15.66
N PRO A 435 25.35 20.19 -16.41
CA PRO A 435 25.43 20.20 -17.89
C PRO A 435 25.99 21.50 -18.46
N ALA A 436 25.85 22.62 -17.76
CA ALA A 436 26.37 23.91 -18.22
C ALA A 436 27.91 23.91 -18.35
N ASN A 437 28.58 23.10 -17.53
CA ASN A 437 30.05 23.04 -17.47
C ASN A 437 30.64 21.96 -18.38
N LEU A 438 29.81 21.14 -19.03
CA LEU A 438 30.23 20.06 -19.92
C LEU A 438 30.21 20.50 -21.39
N VAL A 439 30.84 19.73 -22.26
CA VAL A 439 30.87 19.99 -23.71
C VAL A 439 30.49 18.72 -24.49
N GLY A 440 30.19 18.87 -25.76
CA GLY A 440 29.98 17.76 -26.67
C GLY A 440 28.80 16.85 -26.30
N ASP A 441 29.02 15.56 -26.40
CA ASP A 441 27.95 14.57 -26.19
C ASP A 441 27.63 14.35 -24.70
N GLU A 442 28.60 14.53 -23.82
CA GLU A 442 28.34 14.47 -22.37
C GLU A 442 27.28 15.53 -21.96
N ARG A 443 27.44 16.77 -22.46
CA ARG A 443 26.47 17.85 -22.23
C ARG A 443 25.07 17.45 -22.71
N LYS A 444 24.98 16.88 -23.92
CA LYS A 444 23.69 16.44 -24.50
C LYS A 444 23.04 15.36 -23.64
N MET A 445 23.84 14.36 -23.22
CA MET A 445 23.33 13.26 -22.40
C MET A 445 22.83 13.73 -21.04
N LEU A 446 23.52 14.66 -20.39
CA LEU A 446 23.09 15.22 -19.11
C LEU A 446 21.82 16.10 -19.25
N TYR A 447 21.66 16.82 -20.37
CA TYR A 447 20.40 17.52 -20.65
C TYR A 447 19.25 16.55 -20.88
N LYS A 448 19.49 15.41 -21.57
CA LYS A 448 18.49 14.36 -21.74
C LYS A 448 18.14 13.73 -20.39
N TRP A 449 19.16 13.41 -19.58
CA TRP A 449 18.97 12.90 -18.21
C TRP A 449 18.05 13.84 -17.42
N THR A 450 18.38 15.12 -17.40
CA THR A 450 17.59 16.15 -16.70
C THR A 450 16.14 16.18 -17.21
N LYS A 451 15.99 16.22 -18.54
CA LYS A 451 14.69 16.35 -19.18
C LYS A 451 13.80 15.12 -18.87
N GLU A 452 14.33 13.91 -18.99
CA GLU A 452 13.56 12.70 -18.71
C GLU A 452 13.12 12.66 -17.24
N HIS A 453 13.99 13.06 -16.31
CA HIS A 453 13.63 13.10 -14.89
C HIS A 453 12.52 14.11 -14.62
N ILE A 454 12.58 15.29 -15.25
CA ILE A 454 11.53 16.34 -15.10
C ILE A 454 10.22 15.87 -15.75
N ASP A 455 10.30 15.17 -16.89
CA ASP A 455 9.12 14.76 -17.66
C ASP A 455 8.49 13.46 -17.11
N LEU A 456 9.17 12.70 -16.28
CA LEU A 456 8.68 11.39 -15.79
C LEU A 456 7.38 11.56 -15.02
N GLU A 457 6.36 10.77 -15.39
CA GLU A 457 5.01 10.88 -14.84
C GLU A 457 4.64 9.70 -13.95
N TYR A 458 3.97 10.03 -12.87
CA TYR A 458 3.20 9.08 -12.07
C TYR A 458 1.76 9.16 -12.57
N THR A 459 1.23 8.04 -13.01
CA THR A 459 -0.15 7.92 -13.48
C THR A 459 -0.89 6.89 -12.63
N MET A 460 -2.09 7.27 -12.19
CA MET A 460 -2.96 6.35 -11.46
C MET A 460 -4.15 5.95 -12.34
N ASP A 461 -4.22 4.70 -12.73
CA ASP A 461 -5.41 4.14 -13.38
C ASP A 461 -6.39 3.70 -12.29
N ILE A 462 -7.41 4.51 -12.10
CA ILE A 462 -8.41 4.31 -11.05
C ILE A 462 -9.26 3.06 -11.33
N SER A 463 -9.53 2.77 -12.61
CA SER A 463 -10.39 1.65 -13.01
C SER A 463 -9.75 0.31 -12.67
N ASN A 464 -8.46 0.18 -12.89
CA ASN A 464 -7.69 -1.05 -12.67
C ASN A 464 -6.88 -1.02 -11.37
N LYS A 465 -6.91 0.08 -10.62
CA LYS A 465 -6.13 0.29 -9.38
C LYS A 465 -4.64 0.11 -9.60
N THR A 466 -4.16 0.45 -10.78
CA THR A 466 -2.75 0.33 -11.10
C THR A 466 -2.07 1.69 -11.02
N GLU A 467 -0.92 1.68 -10.40
CA GLU A 467 0.01 2.80 -10.37
C GLU A 467 1.08 2.52 -11.41
N LYS A 468 1.36 3.51 -12.23
CA LYS A 468 2.35 3.41 -13.29
C LYS A 468 3.29 4.61 -13.23
N ILE A 469 4.57 4.34 -13.31
CA ILE A 469 5.61 5.34 -13.47
C ILE A 469 6.21 5.13 -14.85
N SER A 470 6.13 6.13 -15.73
CA SER A 470 6.62 6.05 -17.10
C SER A 470 6.75 7.45 -17.71
N ALA A 471 7.53 7.54 -18.78
CA ALA A 471 7.53 8.75 -19.60
C ALA A 471 6.14 9.00 -20.22
N PRO A 472 5.79 10.27 -20.50
CA PRO A 472 4.62 10.61 -21.31
C PRO A 472 4.68 9.96 -22.70
N SER A 473 3.52 9.81 -23.35
CA SER A 473 3.45 9.25 -24.69
C SER A 473 4.40 9.99 -25.67
N GLY A 474 5.24 9.22 -26.35
CA GLY A 474 6.23 9.76 -27.29
C GLY A 474 7.50 10.30 -26.66
N ARG A 475 7.69 10.06 -25.35
CA ARG A 475 8.90 10.38 -24.61
C ARG A 475 9.58 9.10 -24.10
N HIS A 476 10.76 9.24 -23.52
CA HIS A 476 11.59 8.12 -23.04
C HIS A 476 11.89 8.26 -21.54
N ASP A 477 12.10 7.14 -20.87
CA ASP A 477 12.53 7.05 -19.47
C ASP A 477 13.83 6.23 -19.30
N ASP A 478 14.57 6.04 -20.40
CA ASP A 478 15.76 5.18 -20.45
C ASP A 478 16.86 5.66 -19.46
N TYR A 479 17.09 6.98 -19.39
CA TYR A 479 18.04 7.58 -18.44
C TYR A 479 17.56 7.48 -16.99
N CYS A 480 16.25 7.60 -16.79
CA CYS A 480 15.64 7.45 -15.47
C CYS A 480 15.76 6.01 -14.98
N ASP A 481 15.36 5.04 -15.82
CA ASP A 481 15.36 3.61 -15.46
C ASP A 481 16.78 3.13 -15.17
N SER A 482 17.75 3.48 -16.02
CA SER A 482 19.18 3.14 -15.82
C SER A 482 19.69 3.68 -14.47
N SER A 483 19.45 4.96 -14.17
CA SER A 483 19.90 5.62 -12.93
C SER A 483 19.21 5.01 -11.69
N ALA A 484 17.90 4.83 -11.78
CA ALA A 484 17.10 4.32 -10.66
C ALA A 484 17.52 2.88 -10.28
N MET A 485 17.80 2.02 -11.28
CA MET A 485 18.26 0.64 -11.03
C MET A 485 19.59 0.62 -10.30
N ALA A 486 20.58 1.44 -10.74
CA ALA A 486 21.89 1.48 -10.12
C ALA A 486 21.82 1.97 -8.66
N ILE A 487 20.99 2.98 -8.39
CA ILE A 487 20.85 3.55 -7.05
C ILE A 487 20.02 2.64 -6.14
N HIS A 488 18.93 2.06 -6.63
CA HIS A 488 18.12 1.10 -5.86
C HIS A 488 18.98 -0.08 -5.38
N ALA A 489 19.87 -0.59 -6.21
CA ALA A 489 20.76 -1.69 -5.85
C ALA A 489 21.74 -1.33 -4.71
N THR A 490 21.95 -0.04 -4.42
CA THR A 490 22.81 0.38 -3.30
C THR A 490 22.20 0.07 -1.94
N LEU A 491 20.88 0.12 -1.84
CA LEU A 491 20.18 -0.07 -0.56
C LEU A 491 20.36 -1.48 0.00
N SER A 492 20.55 -2.48 -0.86
CA SER A 492 20.76 -3.85 -0.43
C SER A 492 22.16 -4.09 0.17
N MET A 493 23.04 -3.09 0.12
CA MET A 493 24.43 -3.18 0.61
C MET A 493 24.69 -2.41 1.90
N LEU A 494 23.74 -1.59 2.35
CA LEU A 494 23.96 -0.83 3.58
C LEU A 494 23.93 -1.79 4.77
N PRO A 495 24.96 -1.83 5.63
CA PRO A 495 24.86 -2.59 6.87
C PRO A 495 23.68 -2.03 7.66
N MET A 496 22.80 -2.90 8.09
CA MET A 496 21.67 -2.51 8.95
C MET A 496 22.21 -2.17 10.35
N GLU A 497 22.69 -0.96 10.52
CA GLU A 497 22.99 -0.43 11.85
C GLU A 497 21.70 0.17 12.41
N GLY A 498 21.09 -0.59 13.31
CA GLY A 498 19.89 -0.17 14.04
C GLY A 498 18.57 -0.64 13.42
N ASN A 499 17.77 -1.19 14.25
CA ASN A 499 16.44 -1.78 14.09
C ASN A 499 15.54 -1.22 12.96
N PHE A 500 15.90 -1.50 11.72
CA PHE A 500 14.92 -1.37 10.63
C PHE A 500 14.05 -2.63 10.64
N SER A 501 12.77 -2.47 10.83
CA SER A 501 11.85 -3.59 10.82
C SER A 501 11.98 -4.36 9.50
N GLN A 502 12.13 -5.65 9.59
CA GLN A 502 12.30 -6.60 8.48
C GLN A 502 11.07 -6.71 7.55
N SER A 503 10.31 -5.64 7.37
CA SER A 503 9.04 -5.73 6.66
C SER A 503 9.12 -5.45 5.15
N ILE A 504 10.32 -5.20 4.58
CA ILE A 504 10.41 -4.84 3.16
C ILE A 504 11.49 -5.64 2.39
N VAL A 505 11.83 -6.84 2.84
CA VAL A 505 12.53 -7.77 1.95
C VAL A 505 11.51 -8.83 1.54
N SER A 506 10.97 -8.68 0.34
CA SER A 506 10.22 -9.77 -0.26
C SER A 506 11.14 -10.98 -0.37
N ARG A 507 10.94 -11.95 0.50
CA ARG A 507 11.60 -13.25 0.32
C ARG A 507 11.14 -13.81 -1.03
N PRO A 508 12.06 -14.27 -1.88
CA PRO A 508 11.65 -14.99 -3.08
C PRO A 508 10.86 -16.23 -2.64
N ILE A 509 9.70 -16.39 -3.22
CA ILE A 509 8.89 -17.61 -3.02
C ILE A 509 9.65 -18.76 -3.71
N ASN A 510 10.47 -19.43 -2.95
CA ASN A 510 11.17 -20.62 -3.44
C ASN A 510 10.18 -21.78 -3.40
N LYS A 511 9.49 -22.03 -4.50
CA LYS A 511 8.75 -23.28 -4.71
C LYS A 511 9.76 -24.37 -5.06
N GLY A 512 10.62 -24.73 -4.11
CA GLY A 512 11.47 -25.90 -4.22
C GLY A 512 10.76 -27.09 -3.61
N HIS A 513 10.54 -28.12 -4.39
CA HIS A 513 10.20 -29.44 -3.87
C HIS A 513 11.32 -29.93 -2.98
N GLN A 514 11.09 -29.95 -1.68
CA GLN A 514 11.99 -30.68 -0.78
C GLN A 514 11.69 -32.17 -0.90
N VAL A 515 12.56 -32.89 -1.58
CA VAL A 515 12.67 -34.32 -1.45
C VAL A 515 13.39 -34.59 -0.13
N ALA A 516 12.64 -35.08 0.85
CA ALA A 516 13.22 -35.45 2.13
C ALA A 516 14.09 -36.69 1.97
N GLN A 517 15.40 -36.54 2.09
CA GLN A 517 16.30 -37.69 2.32
C GLN A 517 16.25 -38.05 3.81
N ARG A 518 15.60 -39.15 4.11
CA ARG A 518 15.69 -39.80 5.44
C ARG A 518 16.93 -40.66 5.47
N HIS A 519 17.88 -40.33 6.31
CA HIS A 519 18.89 -41.29 6.76
C HIS A 519 18.37 -41.99 8.01
N GLY A 520 18.48 -43.32 7.97
CA GLY A 520 17.86 -44.21 8.89
C GLY A 520 18.56 -44.47 10.21
N MET A 521 17.83 -45.10 11.10
CA MET A 521 18.30 -46.17 11.98
C MET A 521 17.06 -46.89 12.51
N GLY A 522 17.01 -48.19 12.27
CA GLY A 522 16.03 -49.10 12.86
C GLY A 522 16.50 -49.64 14.20
N PRO A 523 15.99 -50.73 14.77
CA PRO A 523 14.76 -51.43 14.42
C PRO A 523 13.88 -51.79 15.66
N LEU A 524 12.77 -52.45 15.48
CA LEU A 524 12.29 -53.65 16.22
C LEU A 524 10.77 -53.76 16.43
N LEU A 525 10.23 -54.81 15.83
CA LEU A 525 9.23 -55.77 16.29
C LEU A 525 7.78 -55.29 16.58
N THR A 526 6.73 -55.86 16.19
CA THR A 526 6.22 -57.11 15.64
C THR A 526 4.69 -57.07 15.56
N THR A 527 4.16 -57.83 14.61
CA THR A 527 2.84 -58.48 14.53
C THR A 527 1.59 -57.60 14.40
N GLY A 528 0.66 -57.84 13.55
CA GLY A 528 0.29 -58.88 12.67
C GLY A 528 -1.11 -58.69 12.09
N ARG A 529 -1.32 -59.17 10.85
CA ARG A 529 -2.60 -59.62 10.26
C ARG A 529 -3.71 -58.58 10.00
N ARG A 530 -4.32 -58.47 8.93
CA ARG A 530 -4.76 -59.16 7.72
C ARG A 530 -5.62 -58.25 6.86
N ASN A 531 -5.36 -58.25 5.57
CA ASN A 531 -6.32 -57.95 4.49
C ASN A 531 -7.45 -59.01 4.51
N PRO A 532 -8.56 -58.94 3.74
CA PRO A 532 -8.70 -58.35 2.40
C PRO A 532 -10.11 -57.80 2.05
N SER A 533 -10.18 -57.24 0.94
CA SER A 533 -10.91 -57.53 -0.30
C SER A 533 -12.10 -56.65 -0.72
N LEU A 534 -11.95 -56.12 -1.95
CA LEU A 534 -12.86 -56.23 -3.11
C LEU A 534 -14.24 -55.56 -2.97
N ASN A 535 -14.76 -54.76 -3.85
CA ASN A 535 -14.89 -54.86 -5.30
C ASN A 535 -15.70 -53.69 -5.89
N LYS A 536 -15.29 -53.26 -7.06
CA LYS A 536 -16.09 -52.94 -8.26
C LYS A 536 -17.04 -51.73 -8.36
N ARG A 537 -16.75 -50.94 -9.40
CA ARG A 537 -17.62 -50.09 -10.23
C ARG A 537 -18.87 -50.83 -10.77
N PRO A 538 -19.89 -50.19 -11.44
CA PRO A 538 -19.75 -49.16 -12.50
C PRO A 538 -20.92 -48.14 -12.64
N LEU A 539 -20.60 -47.08 -13.35
CA LEU A 539 -21.20 -46.36 -14.49
C LEU A 539 -22.73 -46.26 -14.72
N ARG A 540 -23.07 -45.04 -15.22
CA ARG A 540 -24.21 -44.55 -16.00
C ARG A 540 -25.29 -43.83 -15.18
N GLY A 541 -25.76 -42.71 -15.51
CA GLY A 541 -25.95 -41.90 -16.70
C GLY A 541 -27.32 -41.26 -16.67
N ILE A 542 -27.35 -40.02 -16.94
CA ILE A 542 -28.29 -39.06 -17.54
C ILE A 542 -28.09 -37.72 -16.88
#